data_7d84b617b807d2fb4c0fc5f0109eb7c1
#
_entry.id   7d84b617b807d2fb4c0fc5f0109eb7c1
#
_cell.length_a   1.000
_cell.length_b   1.000
_cell.length_c   1.000
_cell.angle_alpha   90.00
_cell.angle_beta   90.00
_cell.angle_gamma   90.00
#
_symmetry.space_group_name_H-M   'P 1'
#
loop_
_entity.id
_entity.type
_entity.pdbx_description
1 polymer ?
#
loop_
_entity_poly.entity_id
_entity_poly.type
_entity_poly.pdbx_seq_one_letter_code
_entity_poly.pdbx_strand_id
1 'polypeptide(L)'
;GFGFMNDSTIKIPAELFAGCSKVTTFMTCFSGCSELQSIPGALFSNTGAFDTVTTTAFNNIFKGCTSLTEIPAGLFDGFTKVTQFSASFSGCTSLAKLPSDLFATNTNVTSFANAFQDCSALKSIPEGLFRGLTKVTSFSSLFAGCTALEEIGGNIINGCTSCTSIASMFKGCTQLKTVSPDAFAGAPTITSVGNLFENCTALESVPGDLFAQLPALKTATSLFAGSGLKTVPAELFSRNPEITAFGKVFTNCANLASLPDGLFSANSKVTVYSNAFEGCTALQQVGVLFGESTAAVKCDLLFSKCPALKAIPAGMFDGLAKASTFDQAFIDCSALETIPEGMFMKNTDVTTLTKCFQNCVM
;
A
#
# COMPACT_ATOMS: atom_id res chain seq x y z
N GLY A 1 18.51 -2.49 28.62
CA GLY A 1 19.35 -2.08 27.51
C GLY A 1 20.79 -2.44 27.80
N PHE A 2 21.30 -3.50 27.19
CA PHE A 2 22.74 -3.72 27.19
C PHE A 2 23.29 -2.87 26.05
N GLY A 3 23.90 -1.74 26.38
CA GLY A 3 24.57 -0.87 25.43
C GLY A 3 25.86 -1.52 24.95
N PHE A 4 25.86 -2.05 23.76
CA PHE A 4 27.10 -2.29 23.00
C PHE A 4 27.43 -0.96 22.32
N MET A 5 28.29 -0.16 22.94
CA MET A 5 28.67 1.15 22.40
C MET A 5 29.85 1.02 21.44
N ASN A 6 29.64 1.46 20.19
CA ASN A 6 30.66 1.93 19.22
C ASN A 6 31.85 1.01 18.91
N ASP A 7 31.67 -0.30 18.81
CA ASP A 7 32.66 -1.15 18.18
C ASP A 7 32.12 -1.67 16.83
N SER A 8 32.65 -1.16 15.72
CA SER A 8 32.30 -1.56 14.35
C SER A 8 32.59 -3.04 14.02
N THR A 9 33.03 -3.81 15.04
CA THR A 9 33.40 -5.22 14.93
C THR A 9 32.50 -6.16 15.73
N ILE A 10 31.39 -5.69 16.33
CA ILE A 10 30.52 -6.58 17.10
C ILE A 10 29.89 -7.61 16.18
N LYS A 11 30.37 -8.86 16.30
CA LYS A 11 29.80 -10.03 15.64
C LYS A 11 28.98 -10.81 16.66
N ILE A 12 27.73 -11.14 16.30
CA ILE A 12 26.94 -12.09 17.10
C ILE A 12 27.59 -13.48 16.97
N PRO A 13 27.99 -14.15 18.07
CA PRO A 13 28.44 -15.53 17.99
C PRO A 13 27.31 -16.45 17.53
N ALA A 14 27.61 -17.42 16.66
CA ALA A 14 26.60 -18.34 16.14
C ALA A 14 25.87 -19.13 17.24
N GLU A 15 26.55 -19.38 18.36
CA GLU A 15 26.03 -20.15 19.48
C GLU A 15 25.58 -19.28 20.66
N LEU A 16 25.32 -17.97 20.44
CA LEU A 16 24.94 -17.04 21.52
C LEU A 16 23.80 -17.56 22.40
N PHE A 17 22.84 -18.25 21.79
CA PHE A 17 21.67 -18.77 22.50
C PHE A 17 21.69 -20.31 22.61
N ALA A 18 22.83 -20.97 22.37
CA ALA A 18 22.92 -22.41 22.48
C ALA A 18 22.49 -22.88 23.90
N GLY A 19 21.60 -23.88 23.95
CA GLY A 19 21.08 -24.42 25.20
C GLY A 19 20.10 -23.54 25.99
N CYS A 20 19.73 -22.35 25.45
CA CYS A 20 18.75 -21.48 26.08
C CYS A 20 17.29 -21.98 25.92
N SER A 21 17.04 -23.27 26.29
CA SER A 21 15.78 -23.98 26.01
C SER A 21 14.54 -23.44 26.74
N LYS A 22 14.72 -22.56 27.75
CA LYS A 22 13.63 -21.96 28.52
C LYS A 22 13.29 -20.54 28.10
N VAL A 23 13.93 -20.02 27.03
CA VAL A 23 13.61 -18.67 26.53
C VAL A 23 12.20 -18.66 25.97
N THR A 24 11.45 -17.64 26.37
CA THR A 24 10.05 -17.42 25.90
C THR A 24 9.95 -16.29 24.89
N THR A 25 10.94 -15.40 24.80
CA THR A 25 10.92 -14.28 23.85
C THR A 25 12.31 -13.79 23.52
N PHE A 26 12.53 -13.40 22.26
CA PHE A 26 13.68 -12.67 21.76
C PHE A 26 13.27 -11.24 21.32
N MET A 27 12.05 -10.81 21.69
CA MET A 27 11.50 -9.51 21.33
C MET A 27 12.50 -8.40 21.66
N THR A 28 12.77 -7.52 20.69
CA THR A 28 13.69 -6.37 20.81
C THR A 28 15.14 -6.71 21.17
N CYS A 29 15.55 -7.98 21.15
CA CYS A 29 16.86 -8.41 21.66
C CYS A 29 18.03 -7.66 21.01
N PHE A 30 17.96 -7.38 19.71
CA PHE A 30 18.96 -6.65 18.96
C PHE A 30 18.44 -5.31 18.41
N SER A 31 17.31 -4.84 18.91
CA SER A 31 16.72 -3.57 18.42
C SER A 31 17.67 -2.40 18.66
N GLY A 32 17.93 -1.63 17.60
CA GLY A 32 18.83 -0.46 17.66
C GLY A 32 20.32 -0.81 17.63
N CYS A 33 20.70 -2.06 17.36
CA CYS A 33 22.10 -2.43 17.13
C CYS A 33 22.54 -1.91 15.75
N SER A 34 22.78 -0.59 15.65
CA SER A 34 23.03 0.09 14.36
C SER A 34 24.25 -0.40 13.62
N GLU A 35 25.27 -0.87 14.32
CA GLU A 35 26.54 -1.38 13.76
C GLU A 35 26.52 -2.87 13.42
N LEU A 36 25.40 -3.57 13.68
CA LEU A 36 25.27 -4.99 13.36
C LEU A 36 25.20 -5.20 11.84
N GLN A 37 26.22 -5.82 11.25
CA GLN A 37 26.33 -6.01 9.80
C GLN A 37 25.75 -7.34 9.31
N SER A 38 25.81 -8.41 10.14
CA SER A 38 25.35 -9.74 9.76
C SER A 38 24.76 -10.53 10.93
N ILE A 39 23.90 -11.47 10.64
CA ILE A 39 23.28 -12.41 11.58
C ILE A 39 23.82 -13.81 11.25
N PRO A 40 24.38 -14.56 12.22
CA PRO A 40 24.80 -15.95 11.95
C PRO A 40 23.59 -16.84 11.67
N GLY A 41 23.67 -17.70 10.66
CA GLY A 41 22.55 -18.60 10.29
C GLY A 41 22.13 -19.55 11.41
N ALA A 42 23.06 -19.93 12.30
CA ALA A 42 22.78 -20.82 13.41
C ALA A 42 22.33 -20.10 14.71
N LEU A 43 22.09 -18.77 14.67
CA LEU A 43 21.81 -17.97 15.89
C LEU A 43 20.70 -18.56 16.77
N PHE A 44 19.64 -19.09 16.15
CA PHE A 44 18.50 -19.65 16.89
C PHE A 44 18.39 -21.17 16.79
N SER A 45 19.13 -21.84 15.89
CA SER A 45 18.97 -23.28 15.61
C SER A 45 19.31 -24.17 16.81
N ASN A 46 20.20 -23.73 17.70
CA ASN A 46 20.68 -24.49 18.84
C ASN A 46 20.09 -24.04 20.20
N THR A 47 19.02 -23.22 20.18
CA THR A 47 18.41 -22.72 21.42
C THR A 47 17.68 -23.81 22.18
N GLY A 48 17.05 -24.76 21.48
CA GLY A 48 16.09 -25.71 22.07
C GLY A 48 14.79 -25.05 22.52
N ALA A 49 14.57 -23.75 22.24
CA ALA A 49 13.41 -22.98 22.70
C ALA A 49 12.20 -23.03 21.74
N PHE A 50 12.19 -23.92 20.75
CA PHE A 50 11.16 -23.95 19.69
C PHE A 50 9.73 -24.03 20.23
N ASP A 51 9.53 -24.76 21.34
CA ASP A 51 8.22 -24.97 21.96
C ASP A 51 7.91 -24.01 23.12
N THR A 52 8.88 -23.23 23.58
CA THR A 52 8.72 -22.32 24.74
C THR A 52 8.47 -20.87 24.34
N VAL A 53 8.84 -20.48 23.12
CA VAL A 53 8.65 -19.09 22.66
C VAL A 53 7.17 -18.71 22.55
N THR A 54 6.89 -17.45 22.84
CA THR A 54 5.57 -16.84 22.68
C THR A 54 5.25 -16.56 21.20
N THR A 55 3.98 -16.29 20.91
CA THR A 55 3.50 -15.98 19.57
C THR A 55 4.13 -14.71 18.96
N THR A 56 4.66 -13.80 19.78
CA THR A 56 5.27 -12.52 19.39
C THR A 56 6.78 -12.49 19.63
N ALA A 57 7.40 -13.64 19.79
CA ALA A 57 8.79 -13.76 20.26
C ALA A 57 9.84 -12.98 19.44
N PHE A 58 9.57 -12.75 18.15
CA PHE A 58 10.49 -12.05 17.25
C PHE A 58 10.05 -10.64 16.85
N ASN A 59 9.02 -10.08 17.50
CA ASN A 59 8.62 -8.71 17.20
C ASN A 59 9.76 -7.73 17.53
N ASN A 60 10.04 -6.80 16.59
CA ASN A 60 11.10 -5.79 16.69
C ASN A 60 12.52 -6.34 16.94
N ILE A 61 12.79 -7.61 16.69
CA ILE A 61 14.04 -8.26 17.12
C ILE A 61 15.29 -7.56 16.56
N PHE A 62 15.30 -7.17 15.28
CA PHE A 62 16.38 -6.46 14.60
C PHE A 62 15.98 -5.05 14.15
N LYS A 63 14.93 -4.47 14.76
CA LYS A 63 14.46 -3.15 14.39
C LYS A 63 15.58 -2.12 14.53
N GLY A 64 15.83 -1.33 13.48
CA GLY A 64 16.84 -0.27 13.49
C GLY A 64 18.29 -0.78 13.45
N CYS A 65 18.54 -2.02 13.01
CA CYS A 65 19.88 -2.51 12.69
C CYS A 65 20.31 -1.94 11.35
N THR A 66 20.70 -0.67 11.33
CA THR A 66 20.90 0.10 10.09
C THR A 66 22.03 -0.39 9.21
N SER A 67 23.04 -1.07 9.74
CA SER A 67 24.16 -1.66 8.99
C SER A 67 23.93 -3.09 8.56
N LEU A 68 22.78 -3.71 8.90
CA LEU A 68 22.48 -5.09 8.52
C LEU A 68 22.24 -5.19 7.01
N THR A 69 23.07 -5.99 6.31
CA THR A 69 23.04 -6.09 4.83
C THR A 69 22.24 -7.27 4.30
N GLU A 70 22.14 -8.36 5.09
CA GLU A 70 21.47 -9.59 4.69
C GLU A 70 20.89 -10.35 5.88
N ILE A 71 19.91 -11.20 5.61
CA ILE A 71 19.29 -12.13 6.56
C ILE A 71 19.65 -13.55 6.09
N PRO A 72 20.16 -14.43 6.96
CA PRO A 72 20.45 -15.79 6.58
C PRO A 72 19.16 -16.58 6.29
N ALA A 73 19.21 -17.50 5.34
CA ALA A 73 18.15 -18.46 5.05
C ALA A 73 17.80 -19.27 6.30
N GLY A 74 16.53 -19.65 6.48
CA GLY A 74 16.08 -20.48 7.58
C GLY A 74 16.28 -19.90 8.99
N LEU A 75 16.52 -18.58 9.13
CA LEU A 75 16.79 -17.96 10.44
C LEU A 75 15.73 -18.29 11.51
N PHE A 76 14.48 -18.43 11.10
CA PHE A 76 13.34 -18.69 12.00
C PHE A 76 12.79 -20.12 11.89
N ASP A 77 13.55 -21.03 11.31
CA ASP A 77 13.10 -22.42 11.15
C ASP A 77 12.80 -23.09 12.49
N GLY A 78 11.72 -23.88 12.51
CA GLY A 78 11.29 -24.61 13.70
C GLY A 78 10.41 -23.81 14.67
N PHE A 79 10.37 -22.49 14.60
CA PHE A 79 9.53 -21.67 15.50
C PHE A 79 8.07 -21.62 15.04
N THR A 80 7.41 -22.77 15.03
CA THR A 80 6.05 -22.94 14.49
C THR A 80 4.95 -22.28 15.32
N LYS A 81 5.21 -21.93 16.59
CA LYS A 81 4.26 -21.23 17.45
C LYS A 81 4.17 -19.72 17.23
N VAL A 82 5.14 -19.16 16.53
CA VAL A 82 5.19 -17.71 16.23
C VAL A 82 4.06 -17.35 15.27
N THR A 83 3.28 -16.32 15.64
CA THR A 83 2.17 -15.81 14.84
C THR A 83 2.41 -14.40 14.31
N GLN A 84 3.46 -13.72 14.79
CA GLN A 84 3.74 -12.34 14.41
C GLN A 84 5.24 -12.09 14.25
N PHE A 85 5.60 -11.37 13.19
CA PHE A 85 6.91 -10.81 12.95
C PHE A 85 6.83 -9.27 12.81
N SER A 86 6.03 -8.63 13.68
CA SER A 86 5.80 -7.19 13.58
C SER A 86 7.07 -6.39 13.75
N ALA A 87 7.39 -5.54 12.76
CA ALA A 87 8.56 -4.67 12.71
C ALA A 87 9.91 -5.39 12.95
N SER A 88 10.01 -6.70 12.65
CA SER A 88 11.20 -7.51 12.99
C SER A 88 12.50 -6.97 12.39
N PHE A 89 12.43 -6.36 11.20
CA PHE A 89 13.55 -5.75 10.49
C PHE A 89 13.26 -4.30 10.09
N SER A 90 12.27 -3.65 10.72
CA SER A 90 11.93 -2.26 10.40
C SER A 90 13.14 -1.34 10.62
N GLY A 91 13.43 -0.49 9.63
CA GLY A 91 14.57 0.45 9.71
C GLY A 91 15.95 -0.20 9.50
N CYS A 92 16.02 -1.42 8.96
CA CYS A 92 17.28 -2.01 8.50
C CYS A 92 17.66 -1.39 7.15
N THR A 93 18.17 -0.17 7.18
CA THR A 93 18.34 0.68 5.98
C THR A 93 19.37 0.16 4.98
N SER A 94 20.31 -0.69 5.39
CA SER A 94 21.29 -1.33 4.51
C SER A 94 20.86 -2.71 3.99
N LEU A 95 19.68 -3.22 4.43
CA LEU A 95 19.21 -4.55 4.05
C LEU A 95 18.81 -4.57 2.56
N ALA A 96 19.62 -5.23 1.73
CA ALA A 96 19.48 -5.18 0.28
C ALA A 96 18.75 -6.39 -0.33
N LYS A 97 18.72 -7.52 0.40
CA LYS A 97 18.15 -8.78 -0.09
C LYS A 97 17.45 -9.55 1.03
N LEU A 98 16.43 -10.32 0.66
CA LEU A 98 15.71 -11.26 1.53
C LEU A 98 15.85 -12.68 0.98
N PRO A 99 16.04 -13.70 1.83
CA PRO A 99 15.98 -15.10 1.39
C PRO A 99 14.52 -15.51 1.13
N SER A 100 14.26 -16.27 0.08
CA SER A 100 12.91 -16.69 -0.32
C SER A 100 12.24 -17.65 0.68
N ASP A 101 13.04 -18.34 1.49
CA ASP A 101 12.59 -19.34 2.48
C ASP A 101 12.54 -18.81 3.92
N LEU A 102 12.75 -17.52 4.13
CA LEU A 102 12.86 -16.91 5.48
C LEU A 102 11.73 -17.31 6.44
N PHE A 103 10.52 -17.53 5.92
CA PHE A 103 9.34 -17.87 6.72
C PHE A 103 8.71 -19.22 6.33
N ALA A 104 9.41 -20.06 5.58
CA ALA A 104 8.85 -21.28 4.99
C ALA A 104 8.23 -22.24 6.03
N THR A 105 8.78 -22.31 7.24
CA THR A 105 8.27 -23.20 8.32
C THR A 105 7.30 -22.51 9.28
N ASN A 106 7.12 -21.19 9.18
CA ASN A 106 6.33 -20.38 10.12
C ASN A 106 4.83 -20.30 9.71
N THR A 107 4.19 -21.44 9.45
CA THR A 107 2.84 -21.55 8.85
C THR A 107 1.70 -21.02 9.75
N ASN A 108 1.97 -20.70 11.01
CA ASN A 108 1.00 -20.11 11.93
C ASN A 108 1.00 -18.59 11.96
N VAL A 109 1.85 -17.93 11.14
CA VAL A 109 1.90 -16.46 11.10
C VAL A 109 0.59 -15.87 10.61
N THR A 110 0.11 -14.87 11.34
CA THR A 110 -1.10 -14.10 11.04
C THR A 110 -0.79 -12.65 10.65
N SER A 111 0.40 -12.13 11.00
CA SER A 111 0.76 -10.74 10.72
C SER A 111 2.25 -10.52 10.50
N PHE A 112 2.56 -9.73 9.46
CA PHE A 112 3.88 -9.17 9.17
C PHE A 112 3.87 -7.64 9.23
N ALA A 113 2.99 -7.03 10.00
CA ALA A 113 2.85 -5.58 10.05
C ALA A 113 4.22 -4.88 10.23
N ASN A 114 4.57 -3.98 9.31
CA ASN A 114 5.81 -3.21 9.29
C ASN A 114 7.12 -4.04 9.28
N ALA A 115 7.09 -5.35 8.97
CA ALA A 115 8.25 -6.23 9.19
C ALA A 115 9.52 -5.77 8.47
N PHE A 116 9.39 -5.17 7.28
CA PHE A 116 10.49 -4.61 6.50
C PHE A 116 10.28 -3.12 6.19
N GLN A 117 9.48 -2.43 7.01
CA GLN A 117 9.28 -0.99 6.84
C GLN A 117 10.63 -0.25 6.91
N ASP A 118 10.81 0.74 6.03
CA ASP A 118 12.02 1.58 5.95
C ASP A 118 13.33 0.80 5.69
N CYS A 119 13.24 -0.40 5.07
CA CYS A 119 14.40 -1.09 4.50
C CYS A 119 14.80 -0.43 3.17
N SER A 120 15.40 0.74 3.25
CA SER A 120 15.60 1.64 2.11
C SER A 120 16.55 1.12 1.02
N ALA A 121 17.41 0.15 1.32
CA ALA A 121 18.29 -0.49 0.34
C ALA A 121 17.67 -1.71 -0.35
N LEU A 122 16.46 -2.16 0.07
CA LEU A 122 15.82 -3.36 -0.49
C LEU A 122 15.36 -3.10 -1.93
N LYS A 123 15.90 -3.87 -2.88
CA LYS A 123 15.66 -3.66 -4.33
C LYS A 123 14.57 -4.53 -4.91
N SER A 124 14.35 -5.72 -4.35
CA SER A 124 13.37 -6.70 -4.85
C SER A 124 12.81 -7.56 -3.74
N ILE A 125 11.62 -8.09 -3.96
CA ILE A 125 10.96 -9.07 -3.09
C ILE A 125 11.13 -10.44 -3.74
N PRO A 126 11.72 -11.44 -3.07
CA PRO A 126 11.90 -12.75 -3.66
C PRO A 126 10.56 -13.45 -3.87
N GLU A 127 10.43 -14.16 -4.99
CA GLU A 127 9.27 -15.01 -5.24
C GLU A 127 9.14 -16.07 -4.14
N GLY A 128 7.92 -16.31 -3.71
CA GLY A 128 7.61 -17.36 -2.74
C GLY A 128 7.88 -17.03 -1.27
N LEU A 129 8.35 -15.81 -0.94
CA LEU A 129 8.64 -15.39 0.45
C LEU A 129 7.48 -15.67 1.43
N PHE A 130 6.23 -15.56 0.97
CA PHE A 130 5.03 -15.79 1.78
C PHE A 130 4.21 -17.00 1.30
N ARG A 131 4.80 -17.86 0.48
CA ARG A 131 4.08 -19.03 -0.07
C ARG A 131 3.55 -19.94 1.03
N GLY A 132 2.26 -20.28 0.95
CA GLY A 132 1.62 -21.22 1.87
C GLY A 132 1.27 -20.66 3.25
N LEU A 133 1.46 -19.37 3.49
CA LEU A 133 1.10 -18.73 4.75
C LEU A 133 -0.41 -18.39 4.79
N THR A 134 -1.24 -19.43 4.77
CA THR A 134 -2.71 -19.31 4.63
C THR A 134 -3.39 -18.55 5.75
N LYS A 135 -2.75 -18.41 6.92
CA LYS A 135 -3.30 -17.74 8.10
C LYS A 135 -3.00 -16.24 8.17
N VAL A 136 -2.16 -15.73 7.30
CA VAL A 136 -1.85 -14.29 7.29
C VAL A 136 -3.10 -13.49 6.97
N THR A 137 -3.48 -12.57 7.86
CA THR A 137 -4.65 -11.68 7.71
C THR A 137 -4.27 -10.29 7.23
N SER A 138 -3.01 -9.86 7.44
CA SER A 138 -2.56 -8.53 7.10
C SER A 138 -1.07 -8.45 6.77
N PHE A 139 -0.77 -7.72 5.68
CA PHE A 139 0.55 -7.26 5.30
C PHE A 139 0.69 -5.72 5.39
N SER A 140 -0.06 -5.09 6.28
CA SER A 140 -0.08 -3.63 6.38
C SER A 140 1.32 -3.06 6.60
N SER A 141 1.68 -2.06 5.77
CA SER A 141 2.97 -1.34 5.80
C SER A 141 4.21 -2.23 5.71
N LEU A 142 4.08 -3.47 5.20
CA LEU A 142 5.15 -4.48 5.22
C LEU A 142 6.46 -3.97 4.61
N PHE A 143 6.38 -3.32 3.44
CA PHE A 143 7.52 -2.74 2.70
C PHE A 143 7.40 -1.21 2.57
N ALA A 144 6.62 -0.55 3.43
CA ALA A 144 6.51 0.90 3.38
C ALA A 144 7.88 1.55 3.57
N GLY A 145 8.21 2.55 2.74
CA GLY A 145 9.52 3.23 2.82
C GLY A 145 10.70 2.43 2.26
N CYS A 146 10.48 1.30 1.55
CA CYS A 146 11.53 0.61 0.80
C CYS A 146 11.87 1.41 -0.46
N THR A 147 12.61 2.50 -0.29
CA THR A 147 12.80 3.52 -1.33
C THR A 147 13.60 3.04 -2.55
N ALA A 148 14.42 1.98 -2.42
CA ALA A 148 15.15 1.39 -3.54
C ALA A 148 14.39 0.28 -4.28
N LEU A 149 13.17 -0.08 -3.85
CA LEU A 149 12.36 -1.12 -4.50
C LEU A 149 11.90 -0.62 -5.88
N GLU A 150 12.31 -1.31 -6.96
CA GLU A 150 12.05 -0.89 -8.33
C GLU A 150 10.89 -1.61 -8.99
N GLU A 151 10.60 -2.85 -8.56
CA GLU A 151 9.55 -3.68 -9.15
C GLU A 151 8.83 -4.54 -8.11
N ILE A 152 7.57 -4.83 -8.39
CA ILE A 152 6.77 -5.85 -7.69
C ILE A 152 6.47 -6.96 -8.67
N GLY A 153 7.05 -8.13 -8.42
CA GLY A 153 6.84 -9.34 -9.21
C GLY A 153 5.44 -9.92 -9.07
N GLY A 154 5.14 -10.97 -9.83
CA GLY A 154 3.89 -11.70 -9.72
C GLY A 154 3.81 -12.57 -8.47
N ASN A 155 2.58 -12.87 -8.04
CA ASN A 155 2.28 -13.87 -7.00
C ASN A 155 2.99 -13.66 -5.65
N ILE A 156 3.27 -12.41 -5.26
CA ILE A 156 4.03 -12.13 -4.02
C ILE A 156 3.32 -12.60 -2.74
N ILE A 157 1.99 -12.69 -2.76
CA ILE A 157 1.15 -13.14 -1.65
C ILE A 157 0.29 -14.37 -2.01
N ASN A 158 0.73 -15.14 -3.01
CA ASN A 158 -0.02 -16.31 -3.47
C ASN A 158 -0.18 -17.35 -2.36
N GLY A 159 -1.44 -17.78 -2.15
CA GLY A 159 -1.80 -18.73 -1.09
C GLY A 159 -2.13 -18.08 0.26
N CYS A 160 -2.05 -16.76 0.40
CA CYS A 160 -2.46 -16.04 1.61
C CYS A 160 -3.98 -15.82 1.63
N THR A 161 -4.73 -16.93 1.64
CA THR A 161 -6.19 -16.95 1.43
C THR A 161 -7.01 -16.30 2.56
N SER A 162 -6.41 -16.03 3.72
CA SER A 162 -7.05 -15.28 4.82
C SER A 162 -6.73 -13.78 4.83
N CYS A 163 -5.93 -13.31 3.87
CA CYS A 163 -5.48 -11.92 3.85
C CYS A 163 -6.65 -10.97 3.52
N THR A 164 -6.91 -10.04 4.43
CA THR A 164 -7.97 -9.02 4.25
C THR A 164 -7.43 -7.63 3.97
N SER A 165 -6.14 -7.36 4.26
CA SER A 165 -5.55 -6.03 4.09
C SER A 165 -4.09 -6.07 3.64
N ILE A 166 -3.81 -5.29 2.59
CA ILE A 166 -2.48 -4.92 2.13
C ILE A 166 -2.29 -3.39 2.17
N ALA A 167 -3.02 -2.73 3.07
CA ALA A 167 -2.99 -1.28 3.20
C ALA A 167 -1.57 -0.78 3.47
N SER A 168 -1.16 0.29 2.77
CA SER A 168 0.16 0.92 2.88
C SER A 168 1.36 0.00 2.59
N MET A 169 1.14 -1.19 2.00
CA MET A 169 2.21 -2.20 1.86
C MET A 169 3.45 -1.66 1.13
N PHE A 170 3.26 -0.79 0.15
CA PHE A 170 4.32 -0.17 -0.65
C PHE A 170 4.35 1.36 -0.55
N LYS A 171 3.69 1.93 0.46
CA LYS A 171 3.68 3.38 0.68
C LYS A 171 5.12 3.92 0.73
N GLY A 172 5.41 4.96 -0.05
CA GLY A 172 6.72 5.60 -0.06
C GLY A 172 7.84 4.80 -0.75
N CYS A 173 7.52 3.78 -1.56
CA CYS A 173 8.49 3.12 -2.43
C CYS A 173 8.81 4.02 -3.63
N THR A 174 9.63 5.03 -3.41
CA THR A 174 9.82 6.16 -4.35
C THR A 174 10.48 5.78 -5.66
N GLN A 175 11.21 4.65 -5.75
CA GLN A 175 11.82 4.13 -6.97
C GLN A 175 10.99 3.04 -7.66
N LEU A 176 9.79 2.70 -7.13
CA LEU A 176 8.94 1.68 -7.73
C LEU A 176 8.43 2.14 -9.10
N LYS A 177 8.75 1.39 -10.15
CA LYS A 177 8.43 1.68 -11.55
C LYS A 177 7.36 0.76 -12.11
N THR A 178 7.40 -0.52 -11.71
CA THR A 178 6.55 -1.56 -12.32
C THR A 178 5.88 -2.45 -11.27
N VAL A 179 4.64 -2.83 -11.57
CA VAL A 179 3.86 -3.80 -10.77
C VAL A 179 3.33 -4.86 -11.72
N SER A 180 3.55 -6.14 -11.41
CA SER A 180 3.00 -7.23 -12.20
C SER A 180 1.47 -7.28 -12.09
N PRO A 181 0.71 -7.60 -13.17
CA PRO A 181 -0.75 -7.70 -13.14
C PRO A 181 -1.25 -8.77 -12.15
N ASP A 182 -0.46 -9.80 -11.87
CA ASP A 182 -0.76 -10.88 -10.95
C ASP A 182 -0.07 -10.74 -9.57
N ALA A 183 0.44 -9.54 -9.26
CA ALA A 183 1.16 -9.28 -7.99
C ALA A 183 0.36 -9.75 -6.76
N PHE A 184 -0.95 -9.56 -6.76
CA PHE A 184 -1.84 -9.87 -5.64
C PHE A 184 -2.73 -11.10 -5.89
N ALA A 185 -2.40 -11.90 -6.90
CA ALA A 185 -3.14 -13.13 -7.19
C ALA A 185 -3.10 -14.12 -6.00
N GLY A 186 -4.17 -14.92 -5.84
CA GLY A 186 -4.28 -15.93 -4.78
C GLY A 186 -4.65 -15.41 -3.39
N ALA A 187 -5.06 -14.14 -3.27
CA ALA A 187 -5.57 -13.54 -2.02
C ALA A 187 -6.96 -12.89 -2.22
N PRO A 188 -8.01 -13.66 -2.58
CA PRO A 188 -9.31 -13.11 -3.00
C PRO A 188 -10.12 -12.44 -1.88
N THR A 189 -9.70 -12.60 -0.64
CA THR A 189 -10.36 -12.06 0.55
C THR A 189 -9.93 -10.63 0.90
N ILE A 190 -9.02 -10.03 0.12
CA ILE A 190 -8.56 -8.65 0.36
C ILE A 190 -9.73 -7.68 0.21
N THR A 191 -9.98 -6.92 1.26
CA THR A 191 -11.02 -5.87 1.31
C THR A 191 -10.43 -4.46 1.29
N SER A 192 -9.13 -4.30 1.58
CA SER A 192 -8.51 -2.98 1.69
C SER A 192 -7.15 -2.90 1.00
N VAL A 193 -7.02 -1.91 0.10
CA VAL A 193 -5.78 -1.47 -0.54
C VAL A 193 -5.48 0.02 -0.25
N GLY A 194 -6.01 0.55 0.85
CA GLY A 194 -5.81 1.96 1.21
C GLY A 194 -4.32 2.32 1.29
N ASN A 195 -3.93 3.46 0.73
CA ASN A 195 -2.56 3.97 0.73
C ASN A 195 -1.51 3.02 0.09
N LEU A 196 -1.93 1.98 -0.65
CA LEU A 196 -1.04 0.90 -1.12
C LEU A 196 0.19 1.42 -1.86
N PHE A 197 0.00 2.39 -2.77
CA PHE A 197 1.05 3.03 -3.57
C PHE A 197 1.17 4.53 -3.30
N GLU A 198 0.76 4.99 -2.12
CA GLU A 198 0.90 6.39 -1.73
C GLU A 198 2.38 6.80 -1.76
N ASN A 199 2.68 7.92 -2.44
CA ASN A 199 4.02 8.46 -2.63
C ASN A 199 5.00 7.52 -3.39
N CYS A 200 4.50 6.63 -4.25
CA CYS A 200 5.33 5.89 -5.22
C CYS A 200 5.64 6.80 -6.42
N THR A 201 6.56 7.73 -6.25
CA THR A 201 6.78 8.85 -7.19
C THR A 201 7.35 8.45 -8.55
N ALA A 202 8.01 7.28 -8.67
CA ALA A 202 8.49 6.74 -9.93
C ALA A 202 7.47 5.85 -10.66
N LEU A 203 6.30 5.55 -10.04
CA LEU A 203 5.27 4.68 -10.63
C LEU A 203 4.44 5.48 -11.64
N GLU A 204 4.75 5.34 -12.93
CA GLU A 204 4.13 6.12 -14.01
C GLU A 204 2.85 5.49 -14.57
N SER A 205 2.67 4.19 -14.41
CA SER A 205 1.50 3.43 -14.86
C SER A 205 1.29 2.16 -14.05
N VAL A 206 0.09 1.58 -14.12
CA VAL A 206 -0.26 0.28 -13.54
C VAL A 206 -1.05 -0.55 -14.55
N PRO A 207 -1.00 -1.91 -14.47
CA PRO A 207 -1.86 -2.76 -15.31
C PRO A 207 -3.35 -2.52 -15.05
N GLY A 208 -4.19 -2.59 -16.09
CA GLY A 208 -5.63 -2.39 -15.98
C GLY A 208 -6.35 -3.49 -15.20
N ASP A 209 -5.77 -4.68 -15.13
CA ASP A 209 -6.29 -5.85 -14.44
C ASP A 209 -5.66 -6.09 -13.05
N LEU A 210 -4.85 -5.12 -12.55
CA LEU A 210 -4.09 -5.25 -11.28
C LEU A 210 -4.96 -5.72 -10.09
N PHE A 211 -6.21 -5.26 -10.00
CA PHE A 211 -7.13 -5.62 -8.92
C PHE A 211 -8.22 -6.61 -9.36
N ALA A 212 -8.14 -7.15 -10.57
CA ALA A 212 -9.19 -8.01 -11.12
C ALA A 212 -9.44 -9.29 -10.31
N GLN A 213 -8.43 -9.78 -9.59
CA GLN A 213 -8.52 -10.98 -8.75
C GLN A 213 -8.89 -10.68 -7.28
N LEU A 214 -9.29 -9.45 -6.96
CA LEU A 214 -9.68 -9.00 -5.63
C LEU A 214 -11.19 -8.65 -5.56
N PRO A 215 -12.10 -9.62 -5.76
CA PRO A 215 -13.55 -9.35 -5.88
C PRO A 215 -14.16 -8.79 -4.58
N ALA A 216 -13.53 -9.02 -3.43
CA ALA A 216 -14.00 -8.56 -2.13
C ALA A 216 -13.56 -7.13 -1.77
N LEU A 217 -12.88 -6.43 -2.70
CA LEU A 217 -12.29 -5.12 -2.43
C LEU A 217 -13.37 -4.06 -2.11
N LYS A 218 -13.22 -3.40 -0.94
CA LYS A 218 -14.18 -2.41 -0.42
C LYS A 218 -13.60 -1.01 -0.32
N THR A 219 -12.29 -0.88 -0.07
CA THR A 219 -11.68 0.44 0.13
C THR A 219 -10.40 0.60 -0.67
N ALA A 220 -10.33 1.72 -1.42
CA ALA A 220 -9.18 2.15 -2.19
C ALA A 220 -8.79 3.62 -1.88
N THR A 221 -9.04 4.04 -0.62
CA THR A 221 -8.76 5.41 -0.16
C THR A 221 -7.26 5.71 -0.24
N SER A 222 -6.89 6.85 -0.81
CA SER A 222 -5.50 7.32 -0.99
C SER A 222 -4.59 6.32 -1.71
N LEU A 223 -5.17 5.39 -2.49
CA LEU A 223 -4.45 4.26 -3.10
C LEU A 223 -3.19 4.68 -3.85
N PHE A 224 -3.26 5.75 -4.65
CA PHE A 224 -2.17 6.29 -5.46
C PHE A 224 -1.81 7.74 -5.07
N ALA A 225 -2.23 8.23 -3.92
CA ALA A 225 -2.00 9.61 -3.53
C ALA A 225 -0.51 9.97 -3.61
N GLY A 226 -0.16 11.05 -4.32
CA GLY A 226 1.23 11.49 -4.50
C GLY A 226 2.09 10.57 -5.37
N SER A 227 1.49 9.61 -6.10
CA SER A 227 2.24 8.77 -7.05
C SER A 227 2.60 9.51 -8.34
N GLY A 228 3.55 8.92 -9.09
CA GLY A 228 4.03 9.46 -10.35
C GLY A 228 3.14 9.16 -11.56
N LEU A 229 1.92 8.64 -11.37
CA LEU A 229 1.04 8.20 -12.45
C LEU A 229 0.82 9.29 -13.49
N LYS A 230 1.01 8.92 -14.76
CA LYS A 230 0.75 9.76 -15.95
C LYS A 230 -0.60 9.44 -16.58
N THR A 231 -1.02 8.18 -16.47
CA THR A 231 -2.29 7.66 -17.02
C THR A 231 -2.90 6.62 -16.08
N VAL A 232 -4.22 6.40 -16.18
CA VAL A 232 -4.96 5.38 -15.44
C VAL A 232 -5.75 4.54 -16.44
N PRO A 233 -5.63 3.19 -16.45
CA PRO A 233 -6.44 2.33 -17.31
C PRO A 233 -7.93 2.40 -16.95
N ALA A 234 -8.82 2.43 -17.93
CA ALA A 234 -10.28 2.47 -17.71
C ALA A 234 -10.79 1.24 -16.94
N GLU A 235 -10.15 0.09 -17.13
CA GLU A 235 -10.54 -1.19 -16.56
C GLU A 235 -10.09 -1.40 -15.12
N LEU A 236 -9.27 -0.49 -14.55
CA LEU A 236 -8.56 -0.67 -13.27
C LEU A 236 -9.48 -1.12 -12.12
N PHE A 237 -10.71 -0.61 -12.06
CA PHE A 237 -11.67 -0.95 -11.00
C PHE A 237 -12.93 -1.67 -11.51
N SER A 238 -12.94 -2.07 -12.78
CA SER A 238 -14.12 -2.64 -13.45
C SER A 238 -14.61 -3.96 -12.83
N ARG A 239 -13.71 -4.71 -12.18
CA ARG A 239 -14.01 -6.00 -11.53
C ARG A 239 -14.16 -5.91 -10.01
N ASN A 240 -14.30 -4.69 -9.46
CA ASN A 240 -14.37 -4.45 -8.02
C ASN A 240 -15.67 -3.70 -7.63
N PRO A 241 -16.86 -4.25 -7.90
CA PRO A 241 -18.14 -3.57 -7.67
C PRO A 241 -18.46 -3.33 -6.18
N GLU A 242 -17.75 -3.99 -5.28
CA GLU A 242 -17.94 -3.85 -3.83
C GLU A 242 -17.24 -2.63 -3.22
N ILE A 243 -16.49 -1.85 -4.02
CA ILE A 243 -15.81 -0.64 -3.52
C ILE A 243 -16.84 0.39 -3.08
N THR A 244 -16.65 0.93 -1.87
CA THR A 244 -17.48 1.94 -1.24
C THR A 244 -16.79 3.29 -1.08
N ALA A 245 -15.46 3.37 -1.21
CA ALA A 245 -14.71 4.59 -0.99
C ALA A 245 -13.47 4.70 -1.90
N PHE A 246 -13.41 5.83 -2.63
CA PHE A 246 -12.28 6.30 -3.42
C PHE A 246 -11.73 7.65 -2.92
N GLY A 247 -12.05 8.04 -1.69
CA GLY A 247 -11.54 9.31 -1.16
C GLY A 247 -10.03 9.43 -1.34
N LYS A 248 -9.55 10.54 -1.90
CA LYS A 248 -8.12 10.83 -2.13
C LYS A 248 -7.39 9.81 -3.04
N VAL A 249 -8.09 9.01 -3.83
CA VAL A 249 -7.51 7.88 -4.58
C VAL A 249 -6.31 8.29 -5.46
N PHE A 250 -6.36 9.48 -6.08
CA PHE A 250 -5.30 10.07 -6.92
C PHE A 250 -4.88 11.48 -6.44
N THR A 251 -5.15 11.85 -5.19
CA THR A 251 -4.75 13.17 -4.65
C THR A 251 -3.27 13.41 -4.89
N ASN A 252 -2.91 14.61 -5.38
CA ASN A 252 -1.53 15.02 -5.65
C ASN A 252 -0.77 14.13 -6.66
N CYS A 253 -1.47 13.42 -7.56
CA CYS A 253 -0.85 12.80 -8.73
C CYS A 253 -0.48 13.89 -9.75
N ALA A 254 0.61 14.60 -9.48
CA ALA A 254 0.97 15.82 -10.20
C ALA A 254 1.26 15.61 -11.70
N ASN A 255 1.59 14.38 -12.11
CA ASN A 255 1.90 14.02 -13.50
C ASN A 255 0.69 13.45 -14.27
N LEU A 256 -0.46 13.27 -13.62
CA LEU A 256 -1.64 12.67 -14.23
C LEU A 256 -2.26 13.65 -15.22
N ALA A 257 -2.15 13.35 -16.53
CA ALA A 257 -2.53 14.25 -17.60
C ALA A 257 -3.97 14.09 -18.08
N SER A 258 -4.53 12.89 -17.97
CA SER A 258 -5.89 12.58 -18.41
C SER A 258 -6.52 11.44 -17.62
N LEU A 259 -7.86 11.43 -17.60
CA LEU A 259 -8.67 10.34 -17.04
C LEU A 259 -9.58 9.75 -18.12
N PRO A 260 -9.66 8.41 -18.23
CA PRO A 260 -10.49 7.73 -19.23
C PRO A 260 -11.98 7.81 -18.90
N ASP A 261 -12.82 7.62 -19.91
CA ASP A 261 -14.25 7.36 -19.68
C ASP A 261 -14.46 6.09 -18.86
N GLY A 262 -15.48 6.10 -18.01
CA GLY A 262 -15.98 4.93 -17.29
C GLY A 262 -15.08 4.42 -16.17
N LEU A 263 -14.05 5.15 -15.75
CA LEU A 263 -13.10 4.68 -14.72
C LEU A 263 -13.79 4.12 -13.46
N PHE A 264 -14.92 4.68 -13.06
CA PHE A 264 -15.71 4.25 -11.90
C PHE A 264 -17.10 3.72 -12.27
N SER A 265 -17.34 3.38 -13.54
CA SER A 265 -18.68 3.00 -14.03
C SER A 265 -19.24 1.74 -13.37
N ALA A 266 -18.37 0.82 -12.94
CA ALA A 266 -18.76 -0.44 -12.27
C ALA A 266 -18.97 -0.29 -10.75
N ASN A 267 -18.70 0.89 -10.16
CA ASN A 267 -18.59 1.06 -8.70
C ASN A 267 -19.82 1.77 -8.11
N SER A 268 -21.00 1.22 -8.32
CA SER A 268 -22.29 1.83 -7.92
C SER A 268 -22.51 2.01 -6.41
N LYS A 269 -21.70 1.36 -5.57
CA LYS A 269 -21.80 1.39 -4.10
C LYS A 269 -20.95 2.49 -3.46
N VAL A 270 -20.21 3.26 -4.24
CA VAL A 270 -19.31 4.29 -3.70
C VAL A 270 -20.09 5.42 -3.06
N THR A 271 -19.69 5.79 -1.85
CA THR A 271 -20.25 6.89 -1.06
C THR A 271 -19.31 8.09 -0.95
N VAL A 272 -18.01 7.93 -1.26
CA VAL A 272 -16.98 8.96 -1.07
C VAL A 272 -16.03 9.03 -2.25
N TYR A 273 -16.07 10.14 -2.97
CA TYR A 273 -15.07 10.58 -3.95
C TYR A 273 -14.32 11.85 -3.51
N SER A 274 -14.53 12.31 -2.27
CA SER A 274 -13.93 13.56 -1.78
C SER A 274 -12.41 13.56 -1.98
N ASN A 275 -11.88 14.67 -2.55
CA ASN A 275 -10.47 14.86 -2.86
C ASN A 275 -9.89 13.85 -3.88
N ALA A 276 -10.71 13.11 -4.62
CA ALA A 276 -10.21 11.97 -5.43
C ALA A 276 -9.12 12.39 -6.42
N PHE A 277 -9.18 13.60 -6.95
CA PHE A 277 -8.21 14.16 -7.90
C PHE A 277 -7.65 15.52 -7.44
N GLU A 278 -7.78 15.87 -6.16
CA GLU A 278 -7.23 17.13 -5.63
C GLU A 278 -5.73 17.22 -5.94
N GLY A 279 -5.28 18.35 -6.46
CA GLY A 279 -3.86 18.63 -6.70
C GLY A 279 -3.26 17.86 -7.89
N CYS A 280 -4.07 17.30 -8.80
CA CYS A 280 -3.58 16.73 -10.06
C CYS A 280 -3.22 17.87 -11.02
N THR A 281 -2.04 18.46 -10.82
CA THR A 281 -1.66 19.74 -11.46
C THR A 281 -1.47 19.65 -12.97
N ALA A 282 -1.17 18.47 -13.52
CA ALA A 282 -1.04 18.25 -14.97
C ALA A 282 -2.35 17.80 -15.64
N LEU A 283 -3.45 17.64 -14.90
CA LEU A 283 -4.69 17.09 -15.42
C LEU A 283 -5.39 18.08 -16.37
N GLN A 284 -5.39 17.76 -17.67
CA GLN A 284 -5.97 18.60 -18.71
C GLN A 284 -7.31 18.11 -19.20
N GLN A 285 -7.52 16.79 -19.22
CA GLN A 285 -8.69 16.16 -19.81
C GLN A 285 -9.28 15.09 -18.86
N VAL A 286 -10.59 15.08 -18.76
CA VAL A 286 -11.33 14.07 -18.00
C VAL A 286 -12.46 13.51 -18.86
N GLY A 287 -12.61 12.19 -18.85
CA GLY A 287 -13.76 11.51 -19.44
C GLY A 287 -15.00 11.59 -18.55
N VAL A 288 -16.11 11.02 -18.96
CA VAL A 288 -17.29 10.79 -18.10
C VAL A 288 -16.97 9.61 -17.17
N LEU A 289 -16.61 9.91 -15.92
CA LEU A 289 -16.00 8.95 -15.01
C LEU A 289 -16.98 7.97 -14.35
N PHE A 290 -18.20 8.44 -14.04
CA PHE A 290 -19.10 7.79 -13.10
C PHE A 290 -20.22 7.04 -13.82
N GLY A 291 -20.53 5.81 -13.35
CA GLY A 291 -21.78 5.12 -13.64
C GLY A 291 -22.88 5.50 -12.65
N GLU A 292 -24.02 4.81 -12.75
CA GLU A 292 -25.14 5.02 -11.84
C GLU A 292 -24.76 4.63 -10.39
N SER A 293 -24.86 5.56 -9.47
CA SER A 293 -24.68 5.34 -8.04
C SER A 293 -26.01 5.17 -7.33
N THR A 294 -26.12 4.13 -6.52
CA THR A 294 -27.30 3.86 -5.68
C THR A 294 -27.21 4.48 -4.30
N ALA A 295 -26.07 5.05 -3.93
CA ALA A 295 -25.77 5.59 -2.61
C ALA A 295 -25.71 7.13 -2.61
N ALA A 296 -25.89 7.74 -1.45
CA ALA A 296 -25.58 9.16 -1.25
C ALA A 296 -24.06 9.36 -1.35
N VAL A 297 -23.63 10.25 -2.26
CA VAL A 297 -22.22 10.41 -2.62
C VAL A 297 -21.70 11.78 -2.19
N LYS A 298 -20.48 11.82 -1.66
CA LYS A 298 -19.74 13.05 -1.35
C LYS A 298 -18.66 13.28 -2.39
N CYS A 299 -18.66 14.47 -3.00
CA CYS A 299 -17.74 14.89 -4.06
C CYS A 299 -16.98 16.19 -3.71
N ASP A 300 -16.80 16.48 -2.41
CA ASP A 300 -16.08 17.67 -1.97
C ASP A 300 -14.64 17.66 -2.47
N LEU A 301 -14.14 18.82 -2.92
CA LEU A 301 -12.75 18.97 -3.37
C LEU A 301 -12.35 18.01 -4.50
N LEU A 302 -13.32 17.46 -5.26
CA LEU A 302 -13.10 16.37 -6.22
C LEU A 302 -11.95 16.64 -7.19
N PHE A 303 -11.91 17.83 -7.82
CA PHE A 303 -10.87 18.32 -8.74
C PHE A 303 -10.21 19.61 -8.22
N SER A 304 -10.27 19.87 -6.92
CA SER A 304 -9.65 21.03 -6.31
C SER A 304 -8.17 21.13 -6.72
N LYS A 305 -7.69 22.34 -7.01
CA LYS A 305 -6.28 22.60 -7.38
C LYS A 305 -5.82 21.80 -8.59
N CYS A 306 -6.66 21.69 -9.64
CA CYS A 306 -6.31 21.17 -10.95
C CYS A 306 -6.17 22.32 -11.95
N PRO A 307 -5.09 23.12 -11.89
CA PRO A 307 -4.96 24.37 -12.66
C PRO A 307 -4.86 24.17 -14.17
N ALA A 308 -4.57 22.96 -14.65
CA ALA A 308 -4.48 22.64 -16.08
C ALA A 308 -5.80 22.10 -16.67
N LEU A 309 -6.84 21.86 -15.84
CA LEU A 309 -8.11 21.31 -16.29
C LEU A 309 -8.88 22.33 -17.13
N LYS A 310 -9.11 22.01 -18.43
CA LYS A 310 -9.67 22.95 -19.42
C LYS A 310 -11.19 22.85 -19.54
N ALA A 311 -11.73 21.66 -19.42
CA ALA A 311 -13.16 21.42 -19.61
C ALA A 311 -13.68 20.26 -18.75
N ILE A 312 -14.98 20.33 -18.44
CA ILE A 312 -15.73 19.26 -17.80
C ILE A 312 -16.64 18.66 -18.87
N PRO A 313 -16.65 17.36 -19.12
CA PRO A 313 -17.54 16.77 -20.10
C PRO A 313 -19.01 16.86 -19.68
N ALA A 314 -19.90 17.05 -20.65
CA ALA A 314 -21.34 16.99 -20.42
C ALA A 314 -21.73 15.63 -19.84
N GLY A 315 -22.66 15.61 -18.88
CA GLY A 315 -23.10 14.40 -18.22
C GLY A 315 -22.14 13.80 -17.21
N MET A 316 -21.01 14.46 -16.88
CA MET A 316 -20.03 13.99 -15.90
C MET A 316 -20.67 13.43 -14.62
N PHE A 317 -21.68 14.10 -14.09
CA PHE A 317 -22.32 13.76 -12.81
C PHE A 317 -23.70 13.13 -12.95
N ASP A 318 -24.12 12.80 -14.17
CA ASP A 318 -25.46 12.26 -14.41
C ASP A 318 -25.72 10.95 -13.64
N GLY A 319 -24.70 10.11 -13.51
CA GLY A 319 -24.78 8.88 -12.75
C GLY A 319 -24.77 9.06 -11.22
N LEU A 320 -24.49 10.25 -10.71
CA LEU A 320 -24.43 10.55 -9.28
C LEU A 320 -25.71 11.26 -8.77
N ALA A 321 -26.90 10.79 -9.16
CA ALA A 321 -28.17 11.45 -8.85
C ALA A 321 -28.36 11.73 -7.35
N LYS A 322 -27.81 10.92 -6.47
CA LYS A 322 -27.85 11.07 -5.01
C LYS A 322 -26.64 11.80 -4.40
N ALA A 323 -25.87 12.51 -5.22
CA ALA A 323 -24.78 13.32 -4.68
C ALA A 323 -25.33 14.38 -3.75
N SER A 324 -24.73 14.50 -2.55
CA SER A 324 -25.18 15.42 -1.52
C SER A 324 -24.41 16.74 -1.50
N THR A 325 -23.17 16.75 -2.01
CA THR A 325 -22.28 17.90 -1.95
C THR A 325 -21.22 17.88 -3.04
N PHE A 326 -20.89 19.07 -3.56
CA PHE A 326 -19.75 19.34 -4.44
C PHE A 326 -18.98 20.56 -3.94
N ASP A 327 -18.90 20.76 -2.62
CA ASP A 327 -18.19 21.89 -2.03
C ASP A 327 -16.73 21.91 -2.49
N GLN A 328 -16.31 23.07 -3.02
CA GLN A 328 -14.95 23.30 -3.52
C GLN A 328 -14.50 22.29 -4.62
N ALA A 329 -15.45 21.63 -5.31
CA ALA A 329 -15.14 20.53 -6.23
C ALA A 329 -14.19 20.94 -7.36
N PHE A 330 -14.21 22.20 -7.79
CA PHE A 330 -13.36 22.77 -8.84
C PHE A 330 -12.63 24.05 -8.38
N ILE A 331 -12.48 24.24 -7.07
CA ILE A 331 -11.74 25.41 -6.57
C ILE A 331 -10.31 25.40 -7.12
N ASP A 332 -9.82 26.58 -7.56
CA ASP A 332 -8.47 26.76 -8.12
C ASP A 332 -8.21 26.00 -9.44
N CYS A 333 -9.25 25.66 -10.23
CA CYS A 333 -9.12 25.16 -11.60
C CYS A 333 -8.99 26.35 -12.57
N SER A 334 -7.83 27.01 -12.56
CA SER A 334 -7.64 28.31 -13.24
C SER A 334 -7.64 28.25 -14.78
N ALA A 335 -7.46 27.07 -15.40
CA ALA A 335 -7.55 26.90 -16.85
C ALA A 335 -8.94 26.48 -17.34
N LEU A 336 -9.95 26.38 -16.45
CA LEU A 336 -11.28 25.93 -16.82
C LEU A 336 -11.98 26.99 -17.67
N GLU A 337 -12.24 26.67 -18.94
CA GLU A 337 -12.77 27.61 -19.94
C GLU A 337 -14.29 27.56 -20.01
N THR A 338 -14.91 26.38 -19.76
CA THR A 338 -16.36 26.20 -19.90
C THR A 338 -16.92 25.22 -18.87
N ILE A 339 -18.15 25.51 -18.43
CA ILE A 339 -18.98 24.60 -17.63
C ILE A 339 -20.13 24.13 -18.52
N PRO A 340 -20.39 22.82 -18.65
CA PRO A 340 -21.47 22.33 -19.48
C PRO A 340 -22.84 22.76 -18.94
N GLU A 341 -23.77 23.12 -19.84
CA GLU A 341 -25.13 23.42 -19.47
C GLU A 341 -25.79 22.23 -18.79
N GLY A 342 -26.52 22.46 -17.72
CA GLY A 342 -27.24 21.43 -16.97
C GLY A 342 -26.34 20.48 -16.17
N MET A 343 -25.10 20.83 -15.91
CA MET A 343 -24.10 19.98 -15.25
C MET A 343 -24.59 19.26 -14.00
N PHE A 344 -25.44 19.90 -13.18
CA PHE A 344 -26.01 19.33 -11.95
C PHE A 344 -27.51 19.03 -12.05
N MET A 345 -28.09 19.03 -13.26
CA MET A 345 -29.55 18.91 -13.44
C MET A 345 -30.12 17.60 -12.86
N LYS A 346 -29.34 16.51 -12.88
CA LYS A 346 -29.76 15.22 -12.33
C LYS A 346 -29.39 15.02 -10.85
N ASN A 347 -28.63 15.92 -10.25
CA ASN A 347 -28.13 15.78 -8.88
C ASN A 347 -29.10 16.50 -7.89
N THR A 348 -30.32 16.00 -7.79
CA THR A 348 -31.40 16.66 -7.06
C THR A 348 -31.24 16.65 -5.54
N ASP A 349 -30.38 15.83 -4.99
CA ASP A 349 -30.09 15.70 -3.56
C ASP A 349 -28.96 16.64 -3.09
N VAL A 350 -28.39 17.44 -3.99
CA VAL A 350 -27.31 18.38 -3.63
C VAL A 350 -27.86 19.47 -2.71
N THR A 351 -27.21 19.61 -1.55
CA THR A 351 -27.57 20.61 -0.54
C THR A 351 -26.62 21.80 -0.48
N THR A 352 -25.38 21.64 -1.02
CA THR A 352 -24.36 22.67 -0.95
C THR A 352 -23.37 22.60 -2.12
N LEU A 353 -22.99 23.78 -2.63
CA LEU A 353 -22.04 24.03 -3.71
C LEU A 353 -21.04 25.12 -3.28
N THR A 354 -20.70 25.18 -2.00
CA THR A 354 -19.86 26.24 -1.42
C THR A 354 -18.52 26.32 -2.15
N LYS A 355 -18.20 27.49 -2.73
CA LYS A 355 -16.93 27.75 -3.44
C LYS A 355 -16.64 26.76 -4.58
N CYS A 356 -17.66 26.13 -5.16
CA CYS A 356 -17.50 25.05 -6.14
C CYS A 356 -16.56 25.42 -7.30
N PHE A 357 -16.66 26.66 -7.81
CA PHE A 357 -15.85 27.20 -8.90
C PHE A 357 -15.02 28.45 -8.48
N GLN A 358 -14.72 28.59 -7.19
CA GLN A 358 -13.90 29.72 -6.75
C GLN A 358 -12.51 29.68 -7.41
N ASN A 359 -12.05 30.84 -7.91
CA ASN A 359 -10.79 31.02 -8.62
C ASN A 359 -10.68 30.26 -9.96
N CYS A 360 -11.80 29.85 -10.57
CA CYS A 360 -11.85 29.49 -11.98
C CYS A 360 -11.90 30.78 -12.79
N VAL A 361 -10.96 30.95 -13.74
CA VAL A 361 -10.91 32.13 -14.60
C VAL A 361 -11.64 31.75 -15.90
N MET A 362 -12.97 31.95 -15.90
CA MET A 362 -13.84 31.70 -17.06
C MET A 362 -14.03 32.98 -17.85
#